data_40c906991d533890a12460197d92d585
#
_entry.id   40c906991d533890a12460197d92d585
#
_cell.length_a   1.000
_cell.length_b   1.000
_cell.length_c   1.000
_cell.angle_alpha   90.00
_cell.angle_beta   90.00
_cell.angle_gamma   90.00
#
_symmetry.space_group_name_H-M   'P 1'
#
loop_
_entity.id
_entity.type
_entity.pdbx_description
1 polymer ?
#
loop_
_entity_poly.entity_id
_entity_poly.type
_entity_poly.pdbx_seq_one_letter_code
_entity_poly.pdbx_strand_id
1 'polypeptide(L)'
;MRTDELYRLMRGLVPLYEGFLTYGGMSVREIEAITVGLDETMDEDMISQGPQFIEHMVDELVARGVPVVTPPGGLGCHIDAMRFLDHVPQTEYPAGALGTALYIAGGVRGMERGTLSEQRDPDGNETLANMELLRLAMPRRVFTLSQVDYAIDRIDWLYQNRDLVGGLVFTEEPEILRFFYGRLAPVGDWQDKLVAKFRADFGDSL
;
A
#
# COMPACT_ATOMS: atom_id res chain seq x y z
N MET A 1 -10.72 11.44 30.15
CA MET A 1 -11.03 12.80 29.65
C MET A 1 -12.53 12.94 29.54
N ARG A 2 -13.12 14.04 30.01
CA ARG A 2 -14.58 14.26 29.90
C ARG A 2 -14.90 14.57 28.44
N THR A 3 -16.07 14.13 27.99
CA THR A 3 -16.55 14.35 26.60
C THR A 3 -16.54 15.83 26.23
N ASP A 4 -16.93 16.72 27.17
CA ASP A 4 -16.95 18.16 26.95
C ASP A 4 -15.54 18.78 26.80
N GLU A 5 -14.56 18.25 27.49
CA GLU A 5 -13.16 18.70 27.39
C GLU A 5 -12.58 18.29 26.05
N LEU A 6 -12.82 17.04 25.61
CA LEU A 6 -12.40 16.57 24.29
C LEU A 6 -13.05 17.41 23.18
N TYR A 7 -14.35 17.67 23.27
CA TYR A 7 -15.07 18.51 22.32
C TYR A 7 -14.45 19.91 22.20
N ARG A 8 -14.14 20.56 23.35
CA ARG A 8 -13.52 21.90 23.34
C ARG A 8 -12.15 21.91 22.68
N LEU A 9 -11.33 20.89 22.92
CA LEU A 9 -10.02 20.75 22.28
C LEU A 9 -10.15 20.53 20.77
N MET A 10 -11.01 19.64 20.36
CA MET A 10 -11.23 19.32 18.93
C MET A 10 -11.82 20.51 18.17
N ARG A 11 -12.74 21.25 18.77
CA ARG A 11 -13.40 22.42 18.16
C ARG A 11 -12.41 23.45 17.64
N GLY A 12 -11.31 23.68 18.33
CA GLY A 12 -10.26 24.62 17.93
C GLY A 12 -9.48 24.16 16.69
N LEU A 13 -9.45 22.86 16.41
CA LEU A 13 -8.73 22.28 15.27
C LEU A 13 -9.55 22.32 13.97
N VAL A 14 -10.89 22.38 14.05
CA VAL A 14 -11.77 22.37 12.87
C VAL A 14 -11.44 23.52 11.90
N PRO A 15 -11.31 24.78 12.31
CA PRO A 15 -10.98 25.86 11.38
C PRO A 15 -9.62 25.70 10.70
N LEU A 16 -8.67 25.01 11.34
CA LEU A 16 -7.33 24.81 10.81
C LEU A 16 -7.24 23.68 9.77
N TYR A 17 -7.97 22.59 9.99
CA TYR A 17 -7.81 21.36 9.22
C TYR A 17 -8.99 21.04 8.32
N GLU A 18 -10.20 21.48 8.66
CA GLU A 18 -11.41 21.13 7.92
C GLU A 18 -12.08 22.36 7.25
N GLY A 19 -11.78 23.56 7.70
CA GLY A 19 -12.36 24.81 7.21
C GLY A 19 -13.26 25.51 8.22
N PHE A 20 -13.61 26.76 7.91
CA PHE A 20 -14.39 27.59 8.82
C PHE A 20 -15.80 27.05 9.03
N LEU A 21 -16.30 27.19 10.25
CA LEU A 21 -17.62 26.70 10.67
C LEU A 21 -18.80 27.27 9.85
N THR A 22 -18.61 28.38 9.14
CA THR A 22 -19.66 29.06 8.37
C THR A 22 -19.66 28.71 6.88
N TYR A 23 -18.58 28.13 6.33
CA TYR A 23 -18.48 27.82 4.90
C TYR A 23 -17.51 26.67 4.57
N GLY A 24 -16.92 26.04 5.59
CA GLY A 24 -16.00 24.93 5.44
C GLY A 24 -16.55 23.61 6.01
N GLY A 25 -15.78 22.54 5.87
CA GLY A 25 -16.15 21.22 6.34
C GLY A 25 -16.94 20.41 5.30
N MET A 26 -17.58 19.34 5.78
CA MET A 26 -18.35 18.43 4.92
C MET A 26 -19.68 19.02 4.48
N SER A 27 -20.07 18.73 3.26
CA SER A 27 -21.42 19.06 2.77
C SER A 27 -22.50 18.22 3.47
N VAL A 28 -23.74 18.72 3.50
CA VAL A 28 -24.86 17.94 4.08
C VAL A 28 -25.01 16.58 3.39
N ARG A 29 -24.80 16.53 2.09
CA ARG A 29 -24.85 15.30 1.30
C ARG A 29 -23.81 14.27 1.77
N GLU A 30 -22.60 14.72 2.10
CA GLU A 30 -21.54 13.83 2.63
C GLU A 30 -21.87 13.36 4.04
N ILE A 31 -22.44 14.23 4.88
CA ILE A 31 -22.91 13.88 6.23
C ILE A 31 -24.00 12.82 6.17
N GLU A 32 -24.99 12.98 5.25
CA GLU A 32 -26.04 11.98 5.04
C GLU A 32 -25.45 10.64 4.59
N ALA A 33 -24.53 10.64 3.64
CA ALA A 33 -23.87 9.43 3.15
C ALA A 33 -23.07 8.74 4.27
N ILE A 34 -22.33 9.50 5.09
CA ILE A 34 -21.60 8.96 6.24
C ILE A 34 -22.55 8.37 7.28
N THR A 35 -23.68 9.01 7.54
CA THR A 35 -24.68 8.53 8.50
C THR A 35 -25.20 7.14 8.10
N VAL A 36 -25.58 6.97 6.83
CA VAL A 36 -25.99 5.67 6.29
C VAL A 36 -24.84 4.65 6.36
N GLY A 37 -23.62 5.07 5.97
CA GLY A 37 -22.46 4.20 6.01
C GLY A 37 -22.08 3.75 7.43
N LEU A 38 -22.29 4.58 8.44
CA LEU A 38 -22.08 4.20 9.85
C LEU A 38 -23.10 3.17 10.32
N ASP A 39 -24.38 3.31 9.95
CA ASP A 39 -25.39 2.30 10.25
C ASP A 39 -25.07 0.97 9.55
N GLU A 40 -24.64 1.00 8.30
CA GLU A 40 -24.19 -0.20 7.57
C GLU A 40 -22.99 -0.89 8.22
N THR A 41 -22.11 -0.15 8.90
CA THR A 41 -20.95 -0.75 9.60
C THR A 41 -21.32 -1.55 10.85
N MET A 42 -22.57 -1.51 11.28
CA MET A 42 -23.08 -2.34 12.39
C MET A 42 -23.53 -3.73 11.92
N ASP A 43 -23.58 -3.96 10.62
CA ASP A 43 -23.87 -5.27 10.02
C ASP A 43 -22.61 -6.13 10.01
N GLU A 44 -22.57 -7.16 10.88
CA GLU A 44 -21.43 -8.06 11.04
C GLU A 44 -21.13 -8.85 9.76
N ASP A 45 -22.14 -9.30 9.03
CA ASP A 45 -21.96 -10.05 7.78
C ASP A 45 -21.27 -9.17 6.72
N MET A 46 -21.63 -7.90 6.69
CA MET A 46 -21.03 -6.94 5.77
C MET A 46 -19.59 -6.59 6.15
N ILE A 47 -19.32 -6.32 7.42
CA ILE A 47 -17.97 -5.86 7.85
C ILE A 47 -16.97 -7.00 7.94
N SER A 48 -17.39 -8.24 8.16
CA SER A 48 -16.50 -9.40 8.28
C SER A 48 -15.90 -9.83 6.96
N GLN A 49 -16.51 -9.53 5.82
CA GLN A 49 -16.01 -9.93 4.49
C GLN A 49 -14.59 -9.41 4.21
N GLY A 50 -14.30 -8.15 4.55
CA GLY A 50 -12.98 -7.58 4.35
C GLY A 50 -11.88 -8.31 5.13
N PRO A 51 -11.98 -8.47 6.46
CA PRO A 51 -11.07 -9.28 7.24
C PRO A 51 -10.91 -10.71 6.75
N GLN A 52 -11.98 -11.41 6.36
CA GLN A 52 -11.92 -12.76 5.80
C GLN A 52 -11.11 -12.85 4.51
N PHE A 53 -11.25 -11.88 3.62
CA PHE A 53 -10.46 -11.83 2.39
C PHE A 53 -8.99 -11.54 2.66
N ILE A 54 -8.70 -10.71 3.66
CA ILE A 54 -7.32 -10.43 4.07
C ILE A 54 -6.69 -11.66 4.72
N GLU A 55 -7.41 -12.35 5.59
CA GLU A 55 -6.99 -13.61 6.21
C GLU A 55 -6.68 -14.65 5.14
N HIS A 56 -7.61 -14.88 4.20
CA HIS A 56 -7.39 -15.77 3.07
C HIS A 56 -6.12 -15.41 2.28
N MET A 57 -5.94 -14.13 1.93
CA MET A 57 -4.75 -13.68 1.21
C MET A 57 -3.47 -13.91 2.02
N VAL A 58 -3.47 -13.59 3.30
CA VAL A 58 -2.29 -13.77 4.17
C VAL A 58 -1.94 -15.25 4.32
N ASP A 59 -2.94 -16.11 4.59
CA ASP A 59 -2.73 -17.54 4.78
C ASP A 59 -2.20 -18.21 3.51
N GLU A 60 -2.76 -17.86 2.36
CA GLU A 60 -2.31 -18.38 1.06
C GLU A 60 -0.89 -17.92 0.71
N LEU A 61 -0.54 -16.66 1.00
CA LEU A 61 0.81 -16.15 0.78
C LEU A 61 1.82 -16.77 1.74
N VAL A 62 1.46 -16.95 3.02
CA VAL A 62 2.29 -17.67 4.00
C VAL A 62 2.53 -19.11 3.58
N ALA A 63 1.50 -19.82 3.12
CA ALA A 63 1.61 -21.18 2.61
C ALA A 63 2.57 -21.31 1.41
N ARG A 64 2.70 -20.25 0.60
CA ARG A 64 3.64 -20.15 -0.52
C ARG A 64 5.03 -19.64 -0.12
N GLY A 65 5.25 -19.35 1.17
CA GLY A 65 6.51 -18.85 1.69
C GLY A 65 6.76 -17.35 1.44
N VAL A 66 5.76 -16.59 0.96
CA VAL A 66 5.87 -15.15 0.75
C VAL A 66 5.89 -14.44 2.10
N PRO A 67 6.86 -13.56 2.36
CA PRO A 67 6.95 -12.85 3.64
C PRO A 67 5.88 -11.76 3.74
N VAL A 68 4.92 -11.97 4.63
CA VAL A 68 3.85 -11.02 4.96
C VAL A 68 3.76 -10.78 6.46
N VAL A 69 3.18 -9.67 6.84
CA VAL A 69 2.92 -9.34 8.25
C VAL A 69 1.81 -10.24 8.80
N THR A 70 2.07 -10.88 9.92
CA THR A 70 1.14 -11.75 10.64
C THR A 70 1.01 -11.31 12.10
N PRO A 71 -0.17 -11.50 12.74
CA PRO A 71 -1.42 -12.05 12.18
C PRO A 71 -2.08 -11.08 11.19
N PRO A 72 -3.05 -11.56 10.35
CA PRO A 72 -3.78 -10.69 9.42
C PRO A 72 -4.57 -9.61 10.16
N GLY A 73 -4.62 -8.43 9.56
CA GLY A 73 -5.41 -7.30 10.07
C GLY A 73 -6.75 -7.13 9.35
N GLY A 74 -7.43 -6.01 9.60
CA GLY A 74 -8.77 -5.74 9.06
C GLY A 74 -8.82 -4.83 7.82
N LEU A 75 -7.69 -4.25 7.36
CA LEU A 75 -7.70 -3.22 6.32
C LEU A 75 -6.83 -3.54 5.09
N GLY A 76 -5.96 -4.52 5.16
CA GLY A 76 -5.09 -4.89 4.04
C GLY A 76 -4.02 -5.90 4.41
N CYS A 77 -3.46 -6.52 3.40
CA CYS A 77 -2.28 -7.37 3.50
C CYS A 77 -1.02 -6.50 3.35
N HIS A 78 0.01 -6.78 4.14
CA HIS A 78 1.29 -6.08 4.10
C HIS A 78 2.39 -7.08 3.78
N ILE A 79 3.05 -6.89 2.63
CA ILE A 79 4.19 -7.72 2.23
C ILE A 79 5.45 -7.06 2.79
N ASP A 80 6.31 -7.87 3.44
CA ASP A 80 7.62 -7.44 3.92
C ASP A 80 8.61 -7.42 2.73
N ALA A 81 8.83 -6.22 2.20
CA ALA A 81 9.64 -6.03 1.01
C ALA A 81 11.13 -6.26 1.25
N MET A 82 11.64 -6.05 2.48
CA MET A 82 13.04 -6.36 2.80
C MET A 82 13.32 -7.87 2.76
N ARG A 83 12.35 -8.68 3.18
CA ARG A 83 12.47 -10.14 3.12
C ARG A 83 12.10 -10.71 1.77
N PHE A 84 11.25 -10.01 1.01
CA PHE A 84 10.86 -10.40 -0.34
C PHE A 84 12.00 -10.16 -1.34
N LEU A 85 12.66 -8.99 -1.25
CA LEU A 85 13.77 -8.52 -2.09
C LEU A 85 15.03 -8.35 -1.23
N ASP A 86 15.48 -9.40 -0.56
CA ASP A 86 16.58 -9.39 0.39
C ASP A 86 17.95 -9.00 -0.22
N HIS A 87 18.04 -9.02 -1.55
CA HIS A 87 19.21 -8.59 -2.33
C HIS A 87 19.18 -7.10 -2.70
N VAL A 88 18.06 -6.38 -2.49
CA VAL A 88 17.93 -4.95 -2.81
C VAL A 88 18.26 -4.12 -1.57
N PRO A 89 19.27 -3.22 -1.64
CA PRO A 89 19.61 -2.35 -0.52
C PRO A 89 18.42 -1.46 -0.13
N GLN A 90 18.24 -1.19 1.16
CA GLN A 90 17.13 -0.34 1.63
C GLN A 90 17.19 1.08 1.06
N THR A 91 18.39 1.61 0.77
CA THR A 91 18.60 2.89 0.10
C THR A 91 18.13 2.92 -1.37
N GLU A 92 17.78 1.78 -1.92
CA GLU A 92 17.22 1.62 -3.27
C GLU A 92 15.72 1.28 -3.22
N TYR A 93 15.07 1.57 -2.10
CA TYR A 93 13.61 1.55 -1.91
C TYR A 93 12.92 0.22 -2.25
N PRO A 94 13.24 -0.89 -1.55
CA PRO A 94 12.71 -2.22 -1.90
C PRO A 94 11.18 -2.30 -1.89
N ALA A 95 10.47 -1.58 -1.00
CA ALA A 95 9.01 -1.54 -1.02
C ALA A 95 8.45 -0.83 -2.26
N GLY A 96 9.11 0.22 -2.73
CA GLY A 96 8.78 0.91 -3.98
C GLY A 96 9.07 0.03 -5.21
N ALA A 97 10.23 -0.65 -5.20
CA ALA A 97 10.62 -1.58 -6.26
C ALA A 97 9.63 -2.76 -6.36
N LEU A 98 9.25 -3.36 -5.22
CA LEU A 98 8.26 -4.41 -5.16
C LEU A 98 6.90 -3.96 -5.69
N GLY A 99 6.45 -2.75 -5.31
CA GLY A 99 5.20 -2.17 -5.81
C GLY A 99 5.21 -1.98 -7.33
N THR A 100 6.32 -1.51 -7.88
CA THR A 100 6.51 -1.36 -9.33
C THR A 100 6.53 -2.72 -10.04
N ALA A 101 7.27 -3.68 -9.50
CA ALA A 101 7.36 -5.03 -10.06
C ALA A 101 6.01 -5.75 -10.05
N LEU A 102 5.24 -5.62 -8.97
CA LEU A 102 3.92 -6.23 -8.87
C LEU A 102 2.90 -5.59 -9.83
N TYR A 103 3.04 -4.29 -10.09
CA TYR A 103 2.22 -3.63 -11.10
C TYR A 103 2.55 -4.13 -12.52
N ILE A 104 3.82 -4.36 -12.83
CA ILE A 104 4.26 -4.97 -14.09
C ILE A 104 3.76 -6.42 -14.20
N ALA A 105 3.85 -7.18 -13.11
CA ALA A 105 3.52 -8.60 -13.10
C ALA A 105 2.02 -8.92 -13.17
N GLY A 106 1.15 -7.96 -12.87
CA GLY A 106 -0.29 -8.27 -12.81
C GLY A 106 -1.22 -7.08 -12.68
N GLY A 107 -0.76 -5.84 -12.89
CA GLY A 107 -1.59 -4.66 -12.70
C GLY A 107 -2.06 -4.45 -11.25
N VAL A 108 -1.48 -5.19 -10.30
CA VAL A 108 -1.81 -5.08 -8.87
C VAL A 108 -1.11 -3.89 -8.26
N ARG A 109 -1.88 -2.92 -7.80
CA ARG A 109 -1.35 -1.69 -7.21
C ARG A 109 -1.27 -1.80 -5.70
N GLY A 110 -0.06 -1.76 -5.16
CA GLY A 110 0.22 -1.61 -3.74
C GLY A 110 0.60 -0.17 -3.38
N MET A 111 0.62 0.12 -2.10
CA MET A 111 1.11 1.38 -1.54
C MET A 111 2.39 1.12 -0.74
N GLU A 112 3.44 1.77 -1.13
CA GLU A 112 4.72 1.74 -0.42
C GLU A 112 4.57 2.32 0.98
N ARG A 113 5.20 1.68 1.96
CA ARG A 113 5.29 2.07 3.37
C ARG A 113 6.68 1.72 3.88
N GLY A 114 7.65 2.52 3.50
CA GLY A 114 9.05 2.33 3.83
C GLY A 114 9.86 3.62 3.66
N THR A 115 11.12 3.47 3.37
CA THR A 115 12.10 4.56 3.26
C THR A 115 11.71 5.62 2.22
N LEU A 116 11.06 5.24 1.13
CA LEU A 116 10.59 6.19 0.12
C LEU A 116 9.54 7.18 0.69
N SER A 117 8.74 6.76 1.65
CA SER A 117 7.74 7.61 2.35
C SER A 117 8.35 8.54 3.39
N GLU A 118 9.57 8.25 3.86
CA GLU A 118 10.26 9.10 4.82
C GLU A 118 10.81 10.36 4.14
N GLN A 119 11.03 11.43 4.89
CA GLN A 119 11.72 12.61 4.42
C GLN A 119 13.21 12.47 4.72
N ARG A 120 14.06 13.16 3.94
CA ARG A 120 15.46 13.27 4.30
C ARG A 120 15.63 14.02 5.61
N ASP A 121 16.72 13.74 6.31
CA ASP A 121 17.10 14.50 7.49
C ASP A 121 17.52 15.96 7.10
N PRO A 122 17.69 16.87 8.08
CA PRO A 122 18.10 18.24 7.81
C PRO A 122 19.46 18.37 7.10
N ASP A 123 20.31 17.35 7.18
CA ASP A 123 21.62 17.30 6.52
C ASP A 123 21.53 16.70 5.10
N GLY A 124 20.34 16.31 4.65
CA GLY A 124 20.05 15.73 3.35
C GLY A 124 20.31 14.23 3.23
N ASN A 125 20.60 13.54 4.33
CA ASN A 125 20.79 12.10 4.31
C ASN A 125 19.45 11.36 4.26
N GLU A 126 19.49 10.13 3.76
CA GLU A 126 18.34 9.23 3.73
C GLU A 126 17.94 8.81 5.14
N THR A 127 16.68 9.01 5.50
CA THR A 127 16.10 8.48 6.73
C THR A 127 15.53 7.09 6.44
N LEU A 128 16.22 6.05 6.89
CA LEU A 128 15.76 4.69 6.68
C LEU A 128 14.56 4.36 7.57
N ALA A 129 13.50 3.84 6.98
CA ALA A 129 12.34 3.36 7.73
C ALA A 129 12.70 2.10 8.55
N ASN A 130 12.00 1.90 9.65
CA ASN A 130 12.15 0.69 10.46
C ASN A 130 11.67 -0.58 9.75
N MET A 131 10.77 -0.43 8.78
CA MET A 131 10.18 -1.51 8.00
C MET A 131 9.97 -1.05 6.55
N GLU A 132 10.16 -1.95 5.61
CA GLU A 132 9.85 -1.78 4.19
C GLU A 132 8.63 -2.63 3.86
N LEU A 133 7.46 -2.01 3.80
CA LEU A 133 6.21 -2.72 3.58
C LEU A 133 5.54 -2.28 2.28
N LEU A 134 5.01 -3.23 1.53
CA LEU A 134 4.05 -2.97 0.47
C LEU A 134 2.65 -3.29 0.98
N ARG A 135 1.81 -2.27 1.12
CA ARG A 135 0.43 -2.41 1.57
C ARG A 135 -0.51 -2.66 0.39
N LEU A 136 -1.22 -3.78 0.43
CA LEU A 136 -2.34 -4.08 -0.44
C LEU A 136 -3.64 -3.79 0.32
N ALA A 137 -4.24 -2.63 0.04
CA ALA A 137 -5.49 -2.22 0.69
C ALA A 137 -6.66 -3.06 0.16
N MET A 138 -7.52 -3.51 1.06
CA MET A 138 -8.71 -4.29 0.75
C MET A 138 -9.96 -3.51 1.18
N PRO A 139 -10.41 -2.52 0.37
CA PRO A 139 -11.62 -1.79 0.68
C PRO A 139 -12.83 -2.71 0.58
N ARG A 140 -13.80 -2.49 1.46
CA ARG A 140 -15.02 -3.30 1.53
C ARG A 140 -15.83 -3.20 0.25
N ARG A 141 -16.46 -4.29 -0.18
CA ARG A 141 -17.36 -4.38 -1.33
C ARG A 141 -16.73 -3.97 -2.69
N VAL A 142 -15.41 -3.96 -2.79
CA VAL A 142 -14.72 -3.57 -4.03
C VAL A 142 -14.24 -4.78 -4.79
N PHE A 143 -13.66 -5.75 -4.09
CA PHE A 143 -13.06 -6.93 -4.72
C PHE A 143 -13.90 -8.19 -4.51
N THR A 144 -13.85 -9.07 -5.51
CA THR A 144 -14.34 -10.45 -5.41
C THR A 144 -13.21 -11.37 -4.97
N LEU A 145 -13.55 -12.56 -4.47
CA LEU A 145 -12.56 -13.56 -4.10
C LEU A 145 -11.64 -13.93 -5.28
N SER A 146 -12.20 -14.05 -6.48
CA SER A 146 -11.40 -14.36 -7.68
C SER A 146 -10.38 -13.28 -8.04
N GLN A 147 -10.64 -12.01 -7.71
CA GLN A 147 -9.66 -10.93 -7.87
C GLN A 147 -8.57 -11.00 -6.81
N VAL A 148 -8.92 -11.43 -5.60
CA VAL A 148 -7.95 -11.68 -4.52
C VAL A 148 -7.05 -12.84 -4.89
N ASP A 149 -7.61 -13.96 -5.36
CA ASP A 149 -6.85 -15.13 -5.82
C ASP A 149 -5.93 -14.77 -7.00
N TYR A 150 -6.41 -13.97 -7.95
CA TYR A 150 -5.56 -13.45 -9.02
C TYR A 150 -4.35 -12.67 -8.47
N ALA A 151 -4.57 -11.80 -7.49
CA ALA A 151 -3.48 -11.04 -6.88
C ALA A 151 -2.48 -11.98 -6.16
N ILE A 152 -2.98 -13.00 -5.44
CA ILE A 152 -2.16 -14.02 -4.79
C ILE A 152 -1.27 -14.74 -5.80
N ASP A 153 -1.82 -15.18 -6.92
CA ASP A 153 -1.07 -15.89 -7.97
C ASP A 153 0.00 -14.99 -8.62
N ARG A 154 -0.29 -13.70 -8.80
CA ARG A 154 0.69 -12.74 -9.31
C ARG A 154 1.81 -12.42 -8.32
N ILE A 155 1.48 -12.34 -7.04
CA ILE A 155 2.49 -12.17 -5.97
C ILE A 155 3.37 -13.41 -5.88
N ASP A 156 2.81 -14.60 -5.92
CA ASP A 156 3.57 -15.85 -5.91
C ASP A 156 4.49 -15.97 -7.13
N TRP A 157 3.97 -15.72 -8.34
CA TRP A 157 4.80 -15.70 -9.53
C TRP A 157 5.96 -14.71 -9.41
N LEU A 158 5.71 -13.51 -8.90
CA LEU A 158 6.75 -12.50 -8.69
C LEU A 158 7.76 -12.96 -7.65
N TYR A 159 7.32 -13.61 -6.58
CA TYR A 159 8.19 -14.13 -5.53
C TYR A 159 9.12 -15.23 -6.06
N GLN A 160 8.64 -16.09 -6.94
CA GLN A 160 9.45 -17.11 -7.61
C GLN A 160 10.48 -16.51 -8.61
N ASN A 161 10.25 -15.29 -9.07
CA ASN A 161 11.10 -14.56 -10.01
C ASN A 161 11.74 -13.29 -9.40
N ARG A 162 11.75 -13.17 -8.07
CA ARG A 162 12.19 -11.96 -7.37
C ARG A 162 13.62 -11.54 -7.64
N ASP A 163 14.49 -12.49 -7.97
CA ASP A 163 15.90 -12.22 -8.31
C ASP A 163 16.06 -11.35 -9.57
N LEU A 164 15.01 -11.22 -10.39
CA LEU A 164 14.99 -10.31 -11.53
C LEU A 164 14.75 -8.85 -11.11
N VAL A 165 14.18 -8.60 -9.93
CA VAL A 165 13.79 -7.27 -9.47
C VAL A 165 14.99 -6.57 -8.85
N GLY A 166 15.32 -5.38 -9.32
CA GLY A 166 16.32 -4.50 -8.71
C GLY A 166 15.68 -3.32 -7.97
N GLY A 167 16.54 -2.42 -7.50
CA GLY A 167 16.13 -1.23 -6.77
C GLY A 167 15.63 -0.09 -7.65
N LEU A 168 15.34 1.03 -7.00
CA LEU A 168 14.94 2.30 -7.61
C LEU A 168 15.89 3.42 -7.19
N VAL A 169 15.96 4.47 -8.00
CA VAL A 169 16.71 5.70 -7.69
C VAL A 169 15.88 6.91 -8.10
N PHE A 170 15.95 7.99 -7.32
CA PHE A 170 15.33 9.26 -7.70
C PHE A 170 16.04 9.88 -8.92
N THR A 171 15.25 10.24 -9.92
CA THR A 171 15.68 11.08 -11.04
C THR A 171 15.27 12.54 -10.85
N GLU A 172 14.22 12.77 -10.07
CA GLU A 172 13.75 14.07 -9.64
C GLU A 172 13.20 13.93 -8.22
N GLU A 173 13.78 14.64 -7.26
CA GLU A 173 13.40 14.57 -5.87
C GLU A 173 13.02 15.97 -5.35
N PRO A 174 11.73 16.25 -5.12
CA PRO A 174 11.29 17.52 -4.53
C PRO A 174 11.61 17.56 -3.03
N GLU A 175 11.82 18.76 -2.50
CA GLU A 175 12.12 18.97 -1.07
C GLU A 175 10.98 18.57 -0.16
N ILE A 176 9.73 18.61 -0.66
CA ILE A 176 8.52 18.31 0.12
C ILE A 176 7.69 17.26 -0.62
N LEU A 177 7.14 16.29 0.13
CA LEU A 177 6.25 15.27 -0.40
C LEU A 177 6.89 14.43 -1.52
N ARG A 178 8.16 14.08 -1.38
CA ARG A 178 8.91 13.31 -2.38
C ARG A 178 8.22 12.00 -2.79
N PHE A 179 7.51 11.35 -1.86
CA PHE A 179 6.71 10.16 -2.14
C PHE A 179 5.63 10.40 -3.21
N PHE A 180 5.03 11.59 -3.25
CA PHE A 180 3.93 11.92 -4.17
C PHE A 180 4.39 12.54 -5.48
N TYR A 181 5.45 13.34 -5.45
CA TYR A 181 5.88 14.15 -6.59
C TYR A 181 7.24 13.73 -7.15
N GLY A 182 7.99 12.89 -6.45
CA GLY A 182 9.27 12.39 -6.90
C GLY A 182 9.13 11.50 -8.12
N ARG A 183 10.17 11.51 -8.96
CA ARG A 183 10.29 10.59 -10.08
C ARG A 183 11.41 9.62 -9.83
N LEU A 184 11.14 8.35 -10.06
CA LEU A 184 12.09 7.28 -9.88
C LEU A 184 12.36 6.57 -11.20
N ALA A 185 13.55 6.03 -11.30
CA ALA A 185 13.95 5.11 -12.37
C ALA A 185 14.48 3.80 -11.77
N PRO A 186 14.47 2.70 -12.51
CA PRO A 186 15.09 1.46 -12.06
C PRO A 186 16.62 1.60 -11.96
N VAL A 187 17.21 0.89 -11.04
CA VAL A 187 18.64 0.64 -11.03
C VAL A 187 18.96 -0.46 -12.05
N GLY A 188 19.52 -0.09 -13.19
CA GLY A 188 19.76 -1.02 -14.30
C GLY A 188 18.54 -1.23 -15.19
N ASP A 189 18.39 -2.44 -15.73
CA ASP A 189 17.40 -2.84 -16.76
C ASP A 189 16.44 -3.92 -16.29
N TRP A 190 16.24 -4.05 -14.99
CA TRP A 190 15.45 -5.13 -14.41
C TRP A 190 13.98 -5.16 -14.86
N GLN A 191 13.39 -4.00 -15.14
CA GLN A 191 12.01 -3.93 -15.63
C GLN A 191 11.84 -4.65 -16.96
N ASP A 192 12.79 -4.42 -17.91
CA ASP A 192 12.73 -5.05 -19.24
C ASP A 192 12.88 -6.57 -19.12
N LYS A 193 13.76 -7.03 -18.23
CA LYS A 193 13.94 -8.46 -17.92
C LYS A 193 12.68 -9.08 -17.33
N LEU A 194 12.05 -8.37 -16.38
CA LEU A 194 10.79 -8.84 -15.77
C LEU A 194 9.66 -8.91 -16.79
N VAL A 195 9.51 -7.91 -17.66
CA VAL A 195 8.53 -7.90 -18.75
C VAL A 195 8.81 -9.04 -19.74
N ALA A 196 10.06 -9.26 -20.10
CA ALA A 196 10.42 -10.37 -21.00
C ALA A 196 10.08 -11.74 -20.39
N LYS A 197 10.39 -11.93 -19.10
CA LYS A 197 10.03 -13.15 -18.36
C LYS A 197 8.51 -13.34 -18.28
N PHE A 198 7.78 -12.26 -17.97
CA PHE A 198 6.31 -12.29 -17.92
C PHE A 198 5.72 -12.74 -19.25
N ARG A 199 6.17 -12.14 -20.36
CA ARG A 199 5.72 -12.53 -21.71
C ARG A 199 6.07 -13.96 -22.08
N ALA A 200 7.24 -14.45 -21.64
CA ALA A 200 7.64 -15.83 -21.86
C ALA A 200 6.72 -16.83 -21.15
N ASP A 201 6.25 -16.50 -19.95
CA ASP A 201 5.42 -17.38 -19.14
C ASP A 201 3.92 -17.30 -19.48
N PHE A 202 3.42 -16.09 -19.78
CA PHE A 202 1.98 -15.84 -19.96
C PHE A 202 1.57 -15.36 -21.36
N GLY A 203 2.53 -15.11 -22.25
CA GLY A 203 2.26 -14.53 -23.55
C GLY A 203 1.80 -13.08 -23.49
N ASP A 204 0.99 -12.66 -24.47
CA ASP A 204 0.41 -11.31 -24.53
C ASP A 204 -0.95 -11.23 -23.82
N SER A 205 -1.16 -12.04 -22.79
CA SER A 205 -2.44 -12.19 -22.08
C SER A 205 -2.62 -11.15 -20.95
N LEU A 206 -2.29 -9.89 -21.21
CA LEU A 206 -2.66 -8.77 -20.34
C LEU A 206 -3.81 -8.00 -20.96
#